data_142a9d77884afb8de036e20c7abf5b75
#
_entry.id   142a9d77884afb8de036e20c7abf5b75
#
_cell.length_a   1.000
_cell.length_b   1.000
_cell.length_c   1.000
_cell.angle_alpha   90.00
_cell.angle_beta   90.00
_cell.angle_gamma   90.00
#
_symmetry.space_group_name_H-M   'P 1'
#
loop_
_entity.id
_entity.type
_entity.pdbx_description
1 polymer ?
#
loop_
_entity_poly.entity_id
_entity_poly.type
_entity_poly.pdbx_seq_one_letter_code
_entity_poly.pdbx_strand_id
1 'polypeptide(L)'
;MALDFLILYEHTVREYESDLLLKLELERRGYAVEIRQLLDPKHLRLFRRDKPEVLVASCMYDNEAINSHVYNNIGRCDKIVNLHWEQMLSDTQEEGDWFNMNGNAKRCIQTCWGERTARRLQAHGMDAKNTPVTGAVMMDFLRPEFKGYFLGKQALCEKFGLDPAKHLHLYISSFGYASMNDDEVAELSRMAGTDFTGFARTNRVSMTETLRWFDRYLADHPEVELVYRRHPSEWNSPSLEELAKKRPNFHVIFADSVKQWIVAADSISI
;
A
#
# COMPACT_ATOMS: atom_id res chain seq x y z
N MET A 1 21.61 -4.81 23.00
CA MET A 1 22.06 -5.63 21.85
C MET A 1 22.09 -4.71 20.64
N ALA A 2 23.08 -4.87 19.77
CA ALA A 2 23.08 -4.16 18.50
C ALA A 2 21.82 -4.58 17.71
N LEU A 3 21.20 -3.65 16.99
CA LEU A 3 20.04 -3.91 16.14
C LEU A 3 20.53 -4.33 14.76
N ASP A 4 20.18 -5.55 14.33
CA ASP A 4 20.58 -6.03 13.03
C ASP A 4 19.70 -5.42 11.92
N PHE A 5 18.38 -5.45 12.13
CA PHE A 5 17.42 -4.96 11.14
C PHE A 5 16.42 -3.96 11.75
N LEU A 6 16.16 -2.87 11.04
CA LEU A 6 15.02 -1.99 11.27
C LEU A 6 14.13 -2.01 10.04
N ILE A 7 12.89 -2.45 10.20
CA ILE A 7 11.88 -2.49 9.15
C ILE A 7 10.97 -1.27 9.31
N LEU A 8 10.80 -0.51 8.23
CA LEU A 8 9.96 0.69 8.17
C LEU A 8 8.77 0.47 7.25
N TYR A 9 7.56 0.47 7.81
CA TYR A 9 6.32 0.47 7.03
C TYR A 9 5.71 1.87 6.93
N GLU A 10 5.05 2.16 5.82
CA GLU A 10 4.32 3.41 5.61
C GLU A 10 2.84 3.27 6.00
N HIS A 11 2.14 2.30 5.41
CA HIS A 11 0.72 2.07 5.63
C HIS A 11 0.43 0.74 6.34
N THR A 12 -0.14 0.82 7.54
CA THR A 12 -0.46 -0.35 8.37
C THR A 12 -1.32 -1.37 7.61
N VAL A 13 -2.35 -0.92 6.89
CA VAL A 13 -3.30 -1.81 6.19
C VAL A 13 -2.73 -2.44 4.92
N ARG A 14 -1.62 -1.93 4.40
CA ARG A 14 -0.97 -2.40 3.18
C ARG A 14 0.25 -3.27 3.47
N GLU A 15 1.12 -2.81 4.36
CA GLU A 15 2.48 -3.31 4.50
C GLU A 15 2.71 -4.12 5.77
N TYR A 16 2.12 -3.68 6.90
CA TYR A 16 2.47 -4.15 8.24
C TYR A 16 2.44 -5.68 8.41
N GLU A 17 1.45 -6.36 7.84
CA GLU A 17 1.37 -7.84 7.89
C GLU A 17 2.60 -8.49 7.24
N SER A 18 2.96 -8.03 6.04
CA SER A 18 4.09 -8.59 5.28
C SER A 18 5.42 -8.29 5.98
N ASP A 19 5.55 -7.09 6.53
CA ASP A 19 6.74 -6.66 7.27
C ASP A 19 6.86 -7.39 8.61
N LEU A 20 5.73 -7.70 9.25
CA LEU A 20 5.71 -8.53 10.45
C LEU A 20 6.13 -9.97 10.14
N LEU A 21 5.69 -10.54 9.02
CA LEU A 21 6.12 -11.85 8.57
C LEU A 21 7.63 -11.87 8.32
N LEU A 22 8.17 -10.84 7.66
CA LEU A 22 9.60 -10.68 7.44
C LEU A 22 10.36 -10.56 8.78
N LYS A 23 9.85 -9.77 9.73
CA LYS A 23 10.41 -9.68 11.08
C LYS A 23 10.50 -11.04 11.75
N LEU A 24 9.39 -11.77 11.78
CA LEU A 24 9.33 -13.10 12.42
C LEU A 24 10.32 -14.08 11.80
N GLU A 25 10.47 -14.06 10.48
CA GLU A 25 11.42 -14.93 9.79
C GLU A 25 12.88 -14.55 10.07
N LEU A 26 13.19 -13.27 10.15
CA LEU A 26 14.52 -12.79 10.54
C LEU A 26 14.85 -13.16 12.00
N GLU A 27 13.90 -12.97 12.92
CA GLU A 27 14.06 -13.35 14.33
C GLU A 27 14.24 -14.87 14.49
N ARG A 28 13.51 -15.69 13.71
CA ARG A 28 13.68 -17.14 13.66
C ARG A 28 15.10 -17.53 13.24
N ARG A 29 15.77 -16.70 12.45
CA ARG A 29 17.18 -16.88 12.04
C ARG A 29 18.18 -16.31 13.05
N GLY A 30 17.72 -15.72 14.15
CA GLY A 30 18.56 -15.24 15.25
C GLY A 30 18.94 -13.77 15.16
N TYR A 31 18.36 -12.99 14.25
CA TYR A 31 18.61 -11.55 14.14
C TYR A 31 17.79 -10.73 15.14
N ALA A 32 18.36 -9.64 15.61
CA ALA A 32 17.64 -8.62 16.38
C ALA A 32 16.90 -7.68 15.42
N VAL A 33 15.56 -7.65 15.50
CA VAL A 33 14.72 -6.95 14.52
C VAL A 33 13.71 -6.04 15.22
N GLU A 34 13.63 -4.78 14.78
CA GLU A 34 12.60 -3.83 15.15
C GLU A 34 11.75 -3.44 13.95
N ILE A 35 10.46 -3.13 14.17
CA ILE A 35 9.55 -2.61 13.17
C ILE A 35 8.97 -1.28 13.62
N ARG A 36 8.95 -0.28 12.77
CA ARG A 36 8.47 1.08 13.07
C ARG A 36 7.73 1.68 11.88
N GLN A 37 6.87 2.64 12.18
CA GLN A 37 6.21 3.42 11.14
C GLN A 37 7.17 4.46 10.56
N LEU A 38 7.23 4.52 9.23
CA LEU A 38 8.08 5.44 8.48
C LEU A 38 7.74 6.92 8.77
N LEU A 39 6.46 7.22 8.92
CA LEU A 39 5.94 8.57 9.13
C LEU A 39 5.94 9.02 10.61
N ASP A 40 6.62 8.30 11.51
CA ASP A 40 6.79 8.68 12.90
C ASP A 40 8.25 9.09 13.22
N PRO A 41 8.65 10.32 12.87
CA PRO A 41 10.04 10.77 13.02
C PRO A 41 10.52 10.80 14.49
N LYS A 42 9.60 10.91 15.46
CA LYS A 42 9.98 10.94 16.88
C LYS A 42 10.55 9.59 17.31
N HIS A 43 9.88 8.50 16.95
CA HIS A 43 10.35 7.15 17.26
C HIS A 43 11.57 6.76 16.41
N LEU A 44 11.65 7.20 15.16
CA LEU A 44 12.82 6.91 14.32
C LEU A 44 14.11 7.54 14.85
N ARG A 45 14.03 8.72 15.50
CA ARG A 45 15.20 9.38 16.09
C ARG A 45 15.83 8.59 17.25
N LEU A 46 15.13 7.64 17.84
CA LEU A 46 15.70 6.76 18.86
C LEU A 46 16.84 5.90 18.30
N PHE A 47 16.81 5.60 16.99
CA PHE A 47 17.83 4.79 16.30
C PHE A 47 19.05 5.60 15.82
N ARG A 48 19.13 6.89 16.12
CA ARG A 48 20.32 7.71 15.75
C ARG A 48 21.60 7.24 16.44
N ARG A 49 21.47 6.77 17.66
CA ARG A 49 22.61 6.31 18.47
C ARG A 49 22.94 4.87 18.20
N ASP A 50 21.93 4.02 18.20
CA ASP A 50 22.05 2.56 18.00
C ASP A 50 21.48 2.21 16.63
N LYS A 51 22.24 2.54 15.58
CA LYS A 51 21.81 2.36 14.20
C LYS A 51 21.66 0.87 13.85
N PRO A 52 20.65 0.53 13.05
CA PRO A 52 20.54 -0.81 12.50
C PRO A 52 21.69 -1.10 11.53
N GLU A 53 22.10 -2.34 11.42
CA GLU A 53 23.05 -2.76 10.39
C GLU A 53 22.40 -2.70 9.00
N VAL A 54 21.13 -3.11 8.91
CA VAL A 54 20.32 -3.09 7.69
C VAL A 54 19.02 -2.36 7.94
N LEU A 55 18.70 -1.41 7.07
CA LEU A 55 17.38 -0.78 7.03
C LEU A 55 16.55 -1.42 5.92
N VAL A 56 15.32 -1.83 6.24
CA VAL A 56 14.31 -2.29 5.27
C VAL A 56 13.21 -1.23 5.19
N ALA A 57 12.86 -0.79 4.01
CA ALA A 57 11.84 0.25 3.81
C ALA A 57 11.06 0.00 2.51
N SER A 58 10.01 0.76 2.26
CA SER A 58 9.09 0.53 1.14
C SER A 58 9.09 1.60 0.06
N CYS A 59 9.55 2.83 0.35
CA CYS A 59 9.34 4.00 -0.52
C CYS A 59 10.63 4.79 -0.81
N MET A 60 11.76 4.11 -1.02
CA MET A 60 13.07 4.77 -1.23
C MET A 60 13.39 4.90 -2.72
N TYR A 61 12.80 5.89 -3.40
CA TYR A 61 12.94 6.07 -4.86
C TYR A 61 14.02 7.07 -5.26
N ASP A 62 14.32 8.05 -4.41
CA ASP A 62 15.24 9.13 -4.72
C ASP A 62 15.99 9.67 -3.48
N ASN A 63 16.77 10.72 -3.68
CA ASN A 63 17.49 11.38 -2.60
C ASN A 63 16.57 12.04 -1.57
N GLU A 64 15.45 12.60 -2.01
CA GLU A 64 14.51 13.27 -1.11
C GLU A 64 13.85 12.27 -0.17
N ALA A 65 13.34 11.16 -0.70
CA ALA A 65 12.77 10.09 0.09
C ALA A 65 13.78 9.54 1.11
N ILE A 66 15.02 9.24 0.69
CA ILE A 66 16.06 8.74 1.59
C ILE A 66 16.43 9.80 2.65
N ASN A 67 16.56 11.05 2.27
CA ASN A 67 16.93 12.11 3.20
C ASN A 67 15.81 12.39 4.20
N SER A 68 14.59 12.60 3.73
CA SER A 68 13.44 12.97 4.57
C SER A 68 13.03 11.85 5.52
N HIS A 69 12.96 10.62 5.04
CA HIS A 69 12.47 9.50 5.84
C HIS A 69 13.56 8.82 6.66
N VAL A 70 14.79 8.72 6.13
CA VAL A 70 15.87 7.96 6.77
C VAL A 70 16.92 8.88 7.37
N TYR A 71 17.67 9.60 6.54
CA TYR A 71 18.88 10.27 7.00
C TYR A 71 18.64 11.39 8.01
N ASN A 72 17.57 12.17 7.85
CA ASN A 72 17.20 13.22 8.79
C ASN A 72 16.71 12.67 10.14
N ASN A 73 16.23 11.44 10.17
CA ASN A 73 15.67 10.81 11.37
C ASN A 73 16.67 9.86 12.04
N ILE A 74 17.20 8.88 11.31
CA ILE A 74 18.06 7.82 11.82
C ILE A 74 19.54 8.17 11.62
N GLY A 75 19.85 8.98 10.58
CA GLY A 75 21.19 9.25 10.10
C GLY A 75 21.57 8.29 8.96
N ARG A 76 22.80 8.42 8.48
CA ARG A 76 23.26 7.63 7.33
C ARG A 76 23.26 6.13 7.64
N CYS A 77 22.59 5.36 6.79
CA CYS A 77 22.57 3.91 6.79
C CYS A 77 23.24 3.42 5.50
N ASP A 78 24.17 2.49 5.62
CA ASP A 78 24.99 2.02 4.48
C ASP A 78 24.30 0.89 3.71
N LYS A 79 23.47 0.09 4.40
CA LYS A 79 22.71 -1.01 3.80
C LYS A 79 21.22 -0.71 3.88
N ILE A 80 20.61 -0.36 2.76
CA ILE A 80 19.16 -0.14 2.64
C ILE A 80 18.59 -1.16 1.65
N VAL A 81 17.56 -1.87 2.08
CA VAL A 81 16.73 -2.76 1.25
C VAL A 81 15.38 -2.08 1.06
N ASN A 82 15.03 -1.76 -0.16
CA ASN A 82 13.73 -1.22 -0.51
C ASN A 82 12.82 -2.34 -1.03
N LEU A 83 11.71 -2.60 -0.37
CA LEU A 83 10.74 -3.60 -0.77
C LEU A 83 9.95 -3.19 -2.02
N HIS A 84 9.95 -1.91 -2.35
CA HIS A 84 9.45 -1.34 -3.60
C HIS A 84 8.02 -1.82 -3.95
N TRP A 85 7.03 -1.19 -3.35
CA TRP A 85 5.63 -1.62 -3.48
C TRP A 85 4.96 -1.25 -4.82
N GLU A 86 5.41 -0.22 -5.51
CA GLU A 86 4.84 0.25 -6.77
C GLU A 86 5.59 -0.36 -7.97
N GLN A 87 5.31 -1.62 -8.28
CA GLN A 87 5.99 -2.35 -9.36
C GLN A 87 5.09 -2.68 -10.57
N MET A 88 3.76 -2.65 -10.39
CA MET A 88 2.82 -2.82 -11.49
C MET A 88 2.45 -1.43 -12.02
N LEU A 89 3.05 -1.06 -13.13
CA LEU A 89 2.89 0.26 -13.74
C LEU A 89 2.05 0.16 -15.01
N SER A 90 1.26 1.20 -15.27
CA SER A 90 0.65 1.43 -16.57
C SER A 90 1.69 1.91 -17.59
N ASP A 91 1.38 1.81 -18.87
CA ASP A 91 2.28 2.29 -19.93
C ASP A 91 2.63 3.77 -19.74
N THR A 92 1.67 4.62 -19.40
CA THR A 92 1.90 6.05 -19.11
C THR A 92 2.87 6.27 -17.93
N GLN A 93 2.80 5.44 -16.90
CA GLN A 93 3.72 5.53 -15.77
C GLN A 93 5.14 5.06 -16.15
N GLU A 94 5.24 4.00 -16.98
CA GLU A 94 6.55 3.56 -17.49
C GLU A 94 7.16 4.60 -18.44
N GLU A 95 6.38 5.19 -19.36
CA GLU A 95 6.80 6.27 -20.25
C GLU A 95 7.20 7.57 -19.50
N GLY A 96 6.53 7.83 -18.37
CA GLY A 96 6.82 8.96 -17.49
C GLY A 96 7.94 8.72 -16.49
N ASP A 97 8.67 7.61 -16.58
CA ASP A 97 9.75 7.20 -15.66
C ASP A 97 9.34 7.12 -14.17
N TRP A 98 8.05 6.88 -13.90
CA TRP A 98 7.56 6.81 -12.53
C TRP A 98 8.16 5.61 -11.79
N PHE A 99 8.46 5.83 -10.52
CA PHE A 99 9.03 4.80 -9.62
C PHE A 99 10.35 4.20 -10.10
N ASN A 100 11.09 4.92 -10.95
CA ASN A 100 12.47 4.61 -11.24
C ASN A 100 13.38 5.20 -10.17
N MET A 101 14.47 4.49 -9.86
CA MET A 101 15.39 4.90 -8.81
C MET A 101 16.29 6.04 -9.26
N ASN A 102 16.41 7.08 -8.44
CA ASN A 102 17.25 8.23 -8.70
C ASN A 102 18.28 8.48 -7.58
N GLY A 103 19.41 9.08 -7.92
CA GLY A 103 20.44 9.48 -6.95
C GLY A 103 20.93 8.32 -6.07
N ASN A 104 20.88 8.50 -4.76
CA ASN A 104 21.34 7.52 -3.78
C ASN A 104 20.45 6.26 -3.71
N ALA A 105 19.18 6.33 -4.16
CA ALA A 105 18.31 5.18 -4.20
C ALA A 105 18.84 4.07 -5.13
N LYS A 106 19.63 4.42 -6.14
CA LYS A 106 20.32 3.44 -7.01
C LYS A 106 21.35 2.57 -6.29
N ARG A 107 21.79 2.99 -5.11
CA ARG A 107 22.74 2.22 -4.28
C ARG A 107 22.04 1.24 -3.33
N CYS A 108 20.74 1.43 -3.12
CA CYS A 108 19.93 0.54 -2.29
C CYS A 108 19.66 -0.78 -3.04
N ILE A 109 19.45 -1.85 -2.30
CA ILE A 109 18.92 -3.09 -2.87
C ILE A 109 17.43 -2.87 -3.12
N GLN A 110 16.98 -3.10 -4.34
CA GLN A 110 15.58 -2.99 -4.75
C GLN A 110 15.04 -4.40 -5.00
N THR A 111 14.18 -4.89 -4.11
CA THR A 111 13.55 -6.20 -4.34
C THR A 111 12.58 -6.11 -5.51
N CYS A 112 12.74 -6.97 -6.50
CA CYS A 112 11.91 -6.99 -7.69
C CYS A 112 10.89 -8.13 -7.62
N TRP A 113 9.61 -7.85 -7.94
CA TRP A 113 8.57 -8.88 -7.98
C TRP A 113 8.78 -9.83 -9.15
N GLY A 114 9.39 -9.37 -10.24
CA GLY A 114 9.69 -10.17 -11.41
C GLY A 114 10.78 -9.54 -12.28
N GLU A 115 11.16 -10.31 -13.31
CA GLU A 115 12.22 -9.95 -14.25
C GLU A 115 11.93 -8.64 -15.03
N ARG A 116 10.65 -8.31 -15.28
CA ARG A 116 10.27 -7.05 -15.95
C ARG A 116 10.74 -5.85 -15.13
N THR A 117 10.45 -5.85 -13.83
CA THR A 117 10.89 -4.78 -12.93
C THR A 117 12.42 -4.71 -12.84
N ALA A 118 13.09 -5.85 -12.68
CA ALA A 118 14.55 -5.89 -12.61
C ALA A 118 15.19 -5.30 -13.87
N ARG A 119 14.74 -5.72 -15.07
CA ARG A 119 15.21 -5.16 -16.36
C ARG A 119 14.92 -3.67 -16.50
N ARG A 120 13.72 -3.20 -16.09
CA ARG A 120 13.37 -1.78 -16.12
C ARG A 120 14.33 -0.96 -15.25
N LEU A 121 14.56 -1.35 -14.01
CA LEU A 121 15.46 -0.63 -13.10
C LEU A 121 16.92 -0.66 -13.59
N GLN A 122 17.37 -1.76 -14.17
CA GLN A 122 18.71 -1.88 -14.76
C GLN A 122 18.88 -0.98 -15.99
N ALA A 123 17.85 -0.90 -16.85
CA ALA A 123 17.84 0.02 -18.00
C ALA A 123 17.92 1.49 -17.57
N HIS A 124 17.43 1.83 -16.35
CA HIS A 124 17.57 3.15 -15.74
C HIS A 124 18.82 3.32 -14.87
N GLY A 125 19.81 2.44 -15.05
CA GLY A 125 21.17 2.57 -14.50
C GLY A 125 21.33 2.01 -13.08
N MET A 126 20.49 1.08 -12.66
CA MET A 126 20.77 0.29 -11.46
C MET A 126 21.71 -0.87 -11.77
N ASP A 127 22.58 -1.21 -10.81
CA ASP A 127 23.42 -2.40 -10.88
C ASP A 127 22.55 -3.67 -10.71
N ALA A 128 22.81 -4.69 -11.52
CA ALA A 128 22.09 -5.96 -11.46
C ALA A 128 22.18 -6.64 -10.09
N LYS A 129 23.27 -6.50 -9.37
CA LYS A 129 23.42 -7.02 -7.99
C LYS A 129 22.47 -6.36 -6.98
N ASN A 130 21.97 -5.16 -7.29
CA ASN A 130 21.07 -4.39 -6.46
C ASN A 130 19.59 -4.56 -6.85
N THR A 131 19.28 -5.44 -7.80
CA THR A 131 17.91 -5.69 -8.31
C THR A 131 17.55 -7.17 -8.26
N PRO A 132 17.68 -7.85 -7.08
CA PRO A 132 17.32 -9.26 -6.97
C PRO A 132 15.83 -9.47 -7.22
N VAL A 133 15.49 -10.52 -7.99
CA VAL A 133 14.11 -10.96 -8.17
C VAL A 133 13.74 -11.88 -7.01
N THR A 134 12.84 -11.39 -6.15
CA THR A 134 12.42 -12.07 -4.90
C THR A 134 10.97 -12.52 -4.91
N GLY A 135 10.18 -12.04 -5.88
CA GLY A 135 8.72 -12.09 -5.78
C GLY A 135 8.17 -10.95 -4.90
N ALA A 136 6.86 -10.87 -4.84
CA ALA A 136 6.15 -9.88 -4.03
C ALA A 136 5.89 -10.45 -2.62
N VAL A 137 6.47 -9.84 -1.58
CA VAL A 137 6.35 -10.34 -0.19
C VAL A 137 4.91 -10.49 0.28
N MET A 138 3.97 -9.64 -0.21
CA MET A 138 2.57 -9.76 0.15
C MET A 138 1.91 -11.04 -0.39
N MET A 139 2.47 -11.66 -1.42
CA MET A 139 1.94 -12.89 -2.03
C MET A 139 2.29 -14.13 -1.21
N ASP A 140 3.23 -14.05 -0.27
CA ASP A 140 3.57 -15.18 0.61
C ASP A 140 2.38 -15.65 1.44
N PHE A 141 1.46 -14.76 1.80
CA PHE A 141 0.22 -15.15 2.50
C PHE A 141 -0.74 -16.03 1.69
N LEU A 142 -0.55 -16.13 0.36
CA LEU A 142 -1.33 -17.03 -0.50
C LEU A 142 -0.73 -18.43 -0.58
N ARG A 143 0.41 -18.67 0.06
CA ARG A 143 1.06 -19.98 0.09
C ARG A 143 0.25 -20.98 0.96
N PRO A 144 0.30 -22.27 0.63
CA PRO A 144 -0.45 -23.30 1.36
C PRO A 144 -0.18 -23.33 2.88
N GLU A 145 1.02 -22.95 3.32
CA GLU A 145 1.43 -22.89 4.71
C GLU A 145 0.61 -21.89 5.53
N PHE A 146 0.07 -20.87 4.87
CA PHE A 146 -0.78 -19.84 5.48
C PHE A 146 -2.28 -20.11 5.31
N LYS A 147 -2.65 -21.30 4.82
CA LYS A 147 -4.07 -21.70 4.73
C LYS A 147 -4.71 -21.65 6.12
N GLY A 148 -5.74 -20.85 6.27
CA GLY A 148 -6.43 -20.63 7.56
C GLY A 148 -5.90 -19.44 8.37
N TYR A 149 -4.87 -18.72 7.89
CA TYR A 149 -4.49 -17.45 8.48
C TYR A 149 -5.60 -16.40 8.31
N PHE A 150 -6.20 -16.35 7.13
CA PHE A 150 -7.34 -15.49 6.87
C PHE A 150 -8.66 -16.16 7.25
N LEU A 151 -9.59 -15.36 7.75
CA LEU A 151 -10.98 -15.81 7.99
C LEU A 151 -11.63 -16.16 6.65
N GLY A 152 -12.40 -17.24 6.63
CA GLY A 152 -13.29 -17.51 5.51
C GLY A 152 -14.46 -16.51 5.45
N LYS A 153 -15.17 -16.48 4.31
CA LYS A 153 -16.30 -15.57 4.07
C LYS A 153 -17.32 -15.56 5.23
N GLN A 154 -17.74 -16.72 5.70
CA GLN A 154 -18.72 -16.86 6.79
C GLN A 154 -18.28 -16.06 8.02
N ALA A 155 -17.09 -16.35 8.54
CA ALA A 155 -16.58 -15.73 9.77
C ALA A 155 -16.29 -14.22 9.58
N LEU A 156 -15.85 -13.81 8.38
CA LEU A 156 -15.61 -12.39 8.08
C LEU A 156 -16.93 -11.63 8.01
N CYS A 157 -17.95 -12.17 7.33
CA CYS A 157 -19.26 -11.55 7.26
C CYS A 157 -19.89 -11.42 8.67
N GLU A 158 -19.84 -12.47 9.49
CA GLU A 158 -20.33 -12.43 10.87
C GLU A 158 -19.61 -11.35 11.70
N LYS A 159 -18.29 -11.22 11.56
CA LYS A 159 -17.49 -10.20 12.26
C LYS A 159 -17.97 -8.79 11.97
N PHE A 160 -18.42 -8.51 10.76
CA PHE A 160 -18.83 -7.17 10.30
C PHE A 160 -20.34 -6.98 10.15
N GLY A 161 -21.14 -7.97 10.55
CA GLY A 161 -22.60 -7.90 10.47
C GLY A 161 -23.16 -7.94 9.05
N LEU A 162 -22.44 -8.59 8.13
CA LEU A 162 -22.87 -8.84 6.75
C LEU A 162 -23.60 -10.19 6.66
N ASP A 163 -24.45 -10.35 5.65
CA ASP A 163 -25.12 -11.62 5.39
C ASP A 163 -24.20 -12.57 4.58
N PRO A 164 -23.67 -13.65 5.18
CA PRO A 164 -22.75 -14.57 4.50
C PRO A 164 -23.42 -15.38 3.38
N ALA A 165 -24.77 -15.47 3.35
CA ALA A 165 -25.50 -16.15 2.30
C ALA A 165 -25.59 -15.34 0.99
N LYS A 166 -25.37 -14.01 1.06
CA LYS A 166 -25.38 -13.14 -0.10
C LYS A 166 -24.04 -13.17 -0.85
N HIS A 167 -24.05 -12.68 -2.08
CA HIS A 167 -22.84 -12.50 -2.86
C HIS A 167 -22.01 -11.36 -2.30
N LEU A 168 -20.81 -11.65 -1.80
CA LEU A 168 -19.88 -10.66 -1.26
C LEU A 168 -19.03 -10.07 -2.38
N HIS A 169 -19.33 -8.81 -2.76
CA HIS A 169 -18.56 -8.06 -3.73
C HIS A 169 -17.62 -7.08 -3.03
N LEU A 170 -16.34 -7.19 -3.32
CA LEU A 170 -15.31 -6.27 -2.83
C LEU A 170 -14.99 -5.23 -3.90
N TYR A 171 -15.22 -3.95 -3.62
CA TYR A 171 -14.70 -2.84 -4.42
C TYR A 171 -13.49 -2.21 -3.74
N ILE A 172 -12.34 -2.21 -4.42
CA ILE A 172 -11.11 -1.60 -3.94
C ILE A 172 -10.94 -0.25 -4.64
N SER A 173 -11.16 0.82 -3.89
CA SER A 173 -11.13 2.17 -4.43
C SER A 173 -9.72 2.65 -4.76
N SER A 174 -9.61 3.43 -5.85
CA SER A 174 -8.41 4.16 -6.27
C SER A 174 -8.60 5.69 -6.23
N PHE A 175 -9.64 6.20 -5.54
CA PHE A 175 -10.00 7.63 -5.55
C PHE A 175 -9.25 8.47 -4.50
N GLY A 176 -7.97 8.19 -4.27
CA GLY A 176 -7.15 8.88 -3.25
C GLY A 176 -7.11 10.40 -3.41
N TYR A 177 -7.29 10.92 -4.63
CA TYR A 177 -7.28 12.36 -4.92
C TYR A 177 -8.68 13.00 -4.92
N ALA A 178 -9.75 12.22 -4.87
CA ALA A 178 -11.10 12.75 -4.93
C ALA A 178 -11.48 13.59 -3.70
N SER A 179 -10.90 13.27 -2.54
CA SER A 179 -11.14 13.95 -1.26
C SER A 179 -10.28 15.20 -1.05
N MET A 180 -9.27 15.44 -1.89
CA MET A 180 -8.43 16.63 -1.79
C MET A 180 -9.22 17.88 -2.21
N ASN A 181 -9.08 18.97 -1.46
CA ASN A 181 -9.55 20.28 -1.88
C ASN A 181 -8.60 20.93 -2.90
N ASP A 182 -8.97 22.04 -3.49
CA ASP A 182 -8.19 22.66 -4.57
C ASP A 182 -6.86 23.23 -4.08
N ASP A 183 -6.77 23.70 -2.82
CA ASP A 183 -5.52 24.18 -2.22
C ASP A 183 -4.54 23.01 -1.99
N GLU A 184 -5.03 21.87 -1.53
CA GLU A 184 -4.22 20.64 -1.37
C GLU A 184 -3.70 20.13 -2.72
N VAL A 185 -4.53 20.18 -3.77
CA VAL A 185 -4.13 19.81 -5.14
C VAL A 185 -3.09 20.78 -5.68
N ALA A 186 -3.24 22.09 -5.44
CA ALA A 186 -2.27 23.10 -5.86
C ALA A 186 -0.92 22.92 -5.15
N GLU A 187 -0.94 22.65 -3.84
CA GLU A 187 0.29 22.38 -3.07
C GLU A 187 0.98 21.11 -3.54
N LEU A 188 0.23 20.02 -3.76
CA LEU A 188 0.77 18.78 -4.31
C LEU A 188 1.42 19.03 -5.68
N SER A 189 0.75 19.78 -6.55
CA SER A 189 1.25 20.12 -7.89
C SER A 189 2.54 20.89 -7.81
N ARG A 190 2.63 21.85 -6.88
CA ARG A 190 3.85 22.64 -6.63
C ARG A 190 4.99 21.77 -6.13
N MET A 191 4.72 20.87 -5.18
CA MET A 191 5.74 19.97 -4.61
C MET A 191 6.27 18.97 -5.63
N ALA A 192 5.38 18.40 -6.44
CA ALA A 192 5.73 17.39 -7.44
C ALA A 192 6.27 17.98 -8.76
N GLY A 193 6.14 19.30 -8.97
CA GLY A 193 6.50 19.92 -10.25
C GLY A 193 5.61 19.50 -11.43
N THR A 194 4.41 19.00 -11.16
CA THR A 194 3.45 18.46 -12.14
C THR A 194 2.04 18.93 -11.79
N ASP A 195 1.24 19.34 -12.77
CA ASP A 195 -0.14 19.75 -12.54
C ASP A 195 -1.07 18.54 -12.28
N PHE A 196 -1.57 18.40 -11.07
CA PHE A 196 -2.51 17.37 -10.64
C PHE A 196 -3.99 17.78 -10.74
N THR A 197 -4.30 19.01 -11.19
CA THR A 197 -5.68 19.54 -11.22
C THR A 197 -6.61 18.68 -12.06
N GLY A 198 -6.19 18.32 -13.28
CA GLY A 198 -6.95 17.46 -14.18
C GLY A 198 -7.19 16.06 -13.59
N PHE A 199 -6.17 15.50 -12.95
CA PHE A 199 -6.23 14.18 -12.32
C PHE A 199 -7.20 14.16 -11.13
N ALA A 200 -7.10 15.13 -10.22
CA ALA A 200 -7.99 15.25 -9.08
C ALA A 200 -9.46 15.45 -9.51
N ARG A 201 -9.69 16.29 -10.54
CA ARG A 201 -11.03 16.46 -11.13
C ARG A 201 -11.60 15.15 -11.68
N THR A 202 -10.79 14.40 -12.44
CA THR A 202 -11.20 13.11 -12.99
C THR A 202 -11.55 12.13 -11.87
N ASN A 203 -10.73 12.06 -10.82
CA ASN A 203 -11.00 11.22 -9.65
C ASN A 203 -12.34 11.55 -8.99
N ARG A 204 -12.64 12.85 -8.79
CA ARG A 204 -13.93 13.31 -8.20
C ARG A 204 -15.13 12.91 -9.05
N VAL A 205 -15.04 13.12 -10.37
CA VAL A 205 -16.12 12.74 -11.31
C VAL A 205 -16.30 11.23 -11.33
N SER A 206 -15.21 10.47 -11.45
CA SER A 206 -15.26 9.00 -11.48
C SER A 206 -15.84 8.43 -10.19
N MET A 207 -15.42 8.93 -9.02
CA MET A 207 -15.99 8.53 -7.73
C MET A 207 -17.50 8.79 -7.69
N THR A 208 -17.93 9.99 -8.10
CA THR A 208 -19.36 10.37 -8.11
C THR A 208 -20.18 9.43 -8.99
N GLU A 209 -19.72 9.14 -10.20
CA GLU A 209 -20.43 8.26 -11.12
C GLU A 209 -20.42 6.79 -10.64
N THR A 210 -19.32 6.33 -10.05
CA THR A 210 -19.23 5.00 -9.44
C THR A 210 -20.24 4.84 -8.31
N LEU A 211 -20.33 5.83 -7.40
CA LEU A 211 -21.32 5.78 -6.30
C LEU A 211 -22.76 5.84 -6.80
N ARG A 212 -23.04 6.62 -7.87
CA ARG A 212 -24.37 6.62 -8.51
C ARG A 212 -24.69 5.27 -9.14
N TRP A 213 -23.70 4.61 -9.72
CA TRP A 213 -23.88 3.28 -10.27
C TRP A 213 -24.14 2.26 -9.17
N PHE A 214 -23.38 2.28 -8.07
CA PHE A 214 -23.64 1.42 -6.92
C PHE A 214 -25.04 1.62 -6.33
N ASP A 215 -25.50 2.87 -6.21
CA ASP A 215 -26.84 3.16 -5.71
C ASP A 215 -27.94 2.47 -6.54
N ARG A 216 -27.83 2.52 -7.86
CA ARG A 216 -28.78 1.84 -8.77
C ARG A 216 -28.64 0.33 -8.71
N TYR A 217 -27.39 -0.16 -8.85
CA TYR A 217 -27.09 -1.58 -8.87
C TYR A 217 -27.60 -2.28 -7.60
N LEU A 218 -27.28 -1.74 -6.43
CA LEU A 218 -27.68 -2.33 -5.15
C LEU A 218 -29.18 -2.22 -4.85
N ALA A 219 -29.91 -1.30 -5.51
CA ALA A 219 -31.37 -1.26 -5.45
C ALA A 219 -31.99 -2.48 -6.13
N ASP A 220 -31.39 -2.90 -7.26
CA ASP A 220 -31.91 -3.98 -8.10
C ASP A 220 -31.34 -5.35 -7.67
N HIS A 221 -30.26 -5.37 -6.83
CA HIS A 221 -29.54 -6.55 -6.40
C HIS A 221 -29.47 -6.68 -4.86
N PRO A 222 -30.60 -6.99 -4.20
CA PRO A 222 -30.63 -7.16 -2.74
C PRO A 222 -29.85 -8.40 -2.25
N GLU A 223 -29.50 -9.32 -3.15
CA GLU A 223 -28.70 -10.52 -2.91
C GLU A 223 -27.18 -10.24 -2.86
N VAL A 224 -26.75 -8.98 -3.07
CA VAL A 224 -25.34 -8.58 -3.02
C VAL A 224 -25.07 -7.80 -1.75
N GLU A 225 -23.98 -8.13 -1.05
CA GLU A 225 -23.32 -7.29 -0.06
C GLU A 225 -22.09 -6.66 -0.71
N LEU A 226 -22.06 -5.34 -0.86
CA LEU A 226 -20.94 -4.62 -1.43
C LEU A 226 -20.11 -3.97 -0.33
N VAL A 227 -18.85 -4.38 -0.24
CA VAL A 227 -17.86 -3.76 0.64
C VAL A 227 -17.01 -2.79 -0.18
N TYR A 228 -17.18 -1.49 0.09
CA TYR A 228 -16.34 -0.43 -0.45
C TYR A 228 -15.11 -0.25 0.44
N ARG A 229 -13.97 -0.56 -0.12
CA ARG A 229 -12.68 -0.44 0.56
C ARG A 229 -11.94 0.78 0.06
N ARG A 230 -11.85 1.81 0.90
CA ARG A 230 -11.17 3.06 0.55
C ARG A 230 -9.68 2.84 0.28
N HIS A 231 -9.11 3.63 -0.63
CA HIS A 231 -7.67 3.78 -0.72
C HIS A 231 -7.10 4.35 0.61
N PRO A 232 -5.89 3.98 1.06
CA PRO A 232 -5.31 4.53 2.29
C PRO A 232 -5.28 6.06 2.37
N SER A 233 -5.13 6.74 1.24
CA SER A 233 -5.16 8.22 1.13
C SER A 233 -6.55 8.80 0.88
N GLU A 234 -7.60 7.98 0.81
CA GLU A 234 -8.97 8.43 0.60
C GLU A 234 -9.66 8.68 1.94
N TRP A 235 -10.10 9.91 2.14
CA TRP A 235 -10.87 10.27 3.33
C TRP A 235 -12.33 9.83 3.17
N ASN A 236 -13.00 9.63 4.31
CA ASN A 236 -14.44 9.39 4.29
C ASN A 236 -15.15 10.63 3.75
N SER A 237 -16.08 10.44 2.82
CA SER A 237 -16.80 11.54 2.19
C SER A 237 -18.29 11.49 2.56
N PRO A 238 -18.99 12.64 2.59
CA PRO A 238 -20.44 12.66 2.81
C PRO A 238 -21.21 11.74 1.85
N SER A 239 -20.80 11.66 0.60
CA SER A 239 -21.44 10.80 -0.41
C SER A 239 -21.36 9.31 -0.08
N LEU A 240 -20.24 8.85 0.48
CA LEU A 240 -20.10 7.46 0.97
C LEU A 240 -21.03 7.20 2.15
N GLU A 241 -21.09 8.14 3.09
CA GLU A 241 -21.96 8.02 4.26
C GLU A 241 -23.44 8.04 3.89
N GLU A 242 -23.84 8.90 2.95
CA GLU A 242 -25.21 8.99 2.43
C GLU A 242 -25.62 7.68 1.74
N LEU A 243 -24.75 7.13 0.90
CA LEU A 243 -25.01 5.86 0.24
C LEU A 243 -25.11 4.70 1.25
N ALA A 244 -24.24 4.65 2.24
CA ALA A 244 -24.28 3.63 3.30
C ALA A 244 -25.56 3.72 4.16
N LYS A 245 -26.08 4.94 4.41
CA LYS A 245 -27.37 5.13 5.08
C LYS A 245 -28.55 4.72 4.21
N LYS A 246 -28.44 4.95 2.90
CA LYS A 246 -29.52 4.68 1.92
C LYS A 246 -29.63 3.20 1.56
N ARG A 247 -28.51 2.50 1.47
CA ARG A 247 -28.41 1.10 1.01
C ARG A 247 -27.88 0.20 2.13
N PRO A 248 -28.72 -0.64 2.74
CA PRO A 248 -28.31 -1.52 3.83
C PRO A 248 -27.29 -2.60 3.42
N ASN A 249 -27.13 -2.83 2.11
CA ASN A 249 -26.19 -3.74 1.49
C ASN A 249 -24.96 -3.04 0.88
N PHE A 250 -24.70 -1.79 1.25
CA PHE A 250 -23.49 -1.03 0.93
C PHE A 250 -22.70 -0.71 2.21
N HIS A 251 -21.50 -1.18 2.30
CA HIS A 251 -20.68 -1.10 3.52
C HIS A 251 -19.34 -0.44 3.24
N VAL A 252 -18.98 0.58 4.01
CA VAL A 252 -17.66 1.21 3.96
C VAL A 252 -16.83 0.64 5.09
N ILE A 253 -15.94 -0.31 4.80
CA ILE A 253 -15.16 -1.02 5.81
C ILE A 253 -13.67 -0.87 5.50
N PHE A 254 -12.92 -0.25 6.41
CA PHE A 254 -11.47 -0.07 6.31
C PHE A 254 -10.68 -1.01 7.23
N ALA A 255 -11.36 -1.71 8.13
CA ALA A 255 -10.75 -2.65 9.06
C ALA A 255 -10.23 -3.91 8.35
N ASP A 256 -9.30 -4.57 8.99
CA ASP A 256 -8.52 -5.70 8.50
C ASP A 256 -7.69 -5.37 7.24
N SER A 257 -6.81 -6.26 6.83
CA SER A 257 -6.03 -6.06 5.62
C SER A 257 -6.86 -6.29 4.35
N VAL A 258 -6.48 -5.65 3.25
CA VAL A 258 -7.14 -5.90 1.96
C VAL A 258 -7.04 -7.38 1.54
N LYS A 259 -5.95 -8.06 1.90
CA LYS A 259 -5.74 -9.49 1.63
C LYS A 259 -6.82 -10.36 2.26
N GLN A 260 -7.23 -10.03 3.50
CA GLN A 260 -8.33 -10.72 4.18
C GLN A 260 -9.63 -10.64 3.38
N TRP A 261 -9.95 -9.46 2.84
CA TRP A 261 -11.15 -9.23 2.04
C TRP A 261 -11.06 -9.89 0.67
N ILE A 262 -9.90 -9.85 0.02
CA ILE A 262 -9.66 -10.51 -1.28
C ILE A 262 -9.88 -12.02 -1.19
N VAL A 263 -9.41 -12.66 -0.11
CA VAL A 263 -9.57 -14.11 0.08
C VAL A 263 -11.01 -14.52 0.37
N ALA A 264 -11.81 -13.65 1.00
CA ALA A 264 -13.18 -13.94 1.40
C ALA A 264 -14.23 -13.56 0.36
N ALA A 265 -13.95 -12.61 -0.54
CA ALA A 265 -14.91 -12.10 -1.51
C ALA A 265 -15.22 -13.11 -2.63
N ASP A 266 -16.48 -13.12 -3.07
CA ASP A 266 -16.92 -13.92 -4.23
C ASP A 266 -16.54 -13.25 -5.54
N SER A 267 -16.45 -11.90 -5.55
CA SER A 267 -15.97 -11.11 -6.69
C SER A 267 -15.31 -9.81 -6.24
N ILE A 268 -14.44 -9.30 -7.11
CA ILE A 268 -13.63 -8.10 -6.84
C ILE A 268 -13.68 -7.18 -8.05
N SER A 269 -13.75 -5.86 -7.79
CA SER A 269 -13.50 -4.81 -8.78
C SER A 269 -12.64 -3.70 -8.20
N ILE A 270 -11.95 -2.96 -9.10
CA ILE A 270 -11.01 -1.89 -8.77
C ILE A 270 -11.39 -0.65 -9.55
#